data_7581623daa60326d02115c1394e598cc
#
_entry.id   7581623daa60326d02115c1394e598cc
#
_cell.length_a   1.000
_cell.length_b   1.000
_cell.length_c   1.000
_cell.angle_alpha   90.00
_cell.angle_beta   90.00
_cell.angle_gamma   90.00
#
_symmetry.space_group_name_H-M   'P 1'
#
loop_
_entity.id
_entity.type
_entity.pdbx_description
1 polymer ?
#
loop_
_entity_poly.entity_id
_entity_poly.type
_entity_poly.pdbx_seq_one_letter_code
_entity_poly.pdbx_strand_id
1 'polypeptide(L)'
;MSSERKKIFLVDDTDFSLVKTKQILKEYYTVYTLDSSYNMFELLKKVKPDLILLDINMPGIDGYEALTVLKKDDRYDEIPVIFLSGKDDEDSIIKGLELGAVDHVPKPYTSTDLLDRIAKSLYPIANQSELRVDTDKNVSKQSILAVDDSPSMLRSIHFALHNHYKTHTLQKPEKLKSILPGLKPDLFLLDYNMPEINGFELVKIIREFPEFAKTPIIFLTSEHSKNHLELAIKLGVNDYIVKPFNPRKLRDKIAKCLARKF
;
A
#
# COMPACT_ATOMS: atom_id res chain seq x y z
N MET A 1 22.20 1.69 -3.77
CA MET A 1 21.60 0.53 -4.43
C MET A 1 20.11 0.78 -4.47
N SER A 2 19.48 0.80 -5.66
CA SER A 2 18.02 0.94 -5.75
C SER A 2 17.40 -0.28 -5.08
N SER A 3 16.54 -0.07 -4.08
CA SER A 3 15.73 -1.15 -3.51
C SER A 3 14.98 -1.83 -4.66
N GLU A 4 15.27 -3.11 -4.87
CA GLU A 4 14.63 -3.90 -5.93
C GLU A 4 13.14 -3.97 -5.65
N ARG A 5 12.29 -3.64 -6.64
CA ARG A 5 10.84 -3.72 -6.49
C ARG A 5 10.45 -5.17 -6.22
N LYS A 6 9.50 -5.37 -5.30
CA LYS A 6 8.90 -6.68 -5.05
C LYS A 6 8.36 -7.30 -6.33
N LYS A 7 8.64 -8.59 -6.53
CA LYS A 7 8.29 -9.36 -7.71
C LYS A 7 6.95 -10.07 -7.48
N ILE A 8 6.00 -9.83 -8.36
CA ILE A 8 4.70 -10.51 -8.32
C ILE A 8 4.55 -11.37 -9.57
N PHE A 9 4.21 -12.64 -9.37
CA PHE A 9 3.70 -13.47 -10.44
C PHE A 9 2.19 -13.28 -10.52
N LEU A 10 1.71 -12.91 -11.69
CA LEU A 10 0.29 -12.79 -12.01
C LEU A 10 -0.06 -13.90 -12.99
N VAL A 11 -0.85 -14.86 -12.53
CA VAL A 11 -1.20 -16.08 -13.26
C VAL A 11 -2.69 -16.09 -13.54
N ASP A 12 -3.08 -16.02 -14.80
CA ASP A 12 -4.49 -15.96 -15.25
C ASP A 12 -4.51 -16.38 -16.73
N ASP A 13 -5.41 -17.26 -17.15
CA ASP A 13 -5.47 -17.75 -18.51
C ASP A 13 -6.08 -16.73 -19.51
N THR A 14 -6.57 -15.62 -19.02
CA THR A 14 -7.25 -14.58 -19.80
C THR A 14 -6.34 -13.38 -20.02
N ASP A 15 -5.96 -13.11 -21.26
CA ASP A 15 -5.13 -11.95 -21.64
C ASP A 15 -5.69 -10.62 -21.12
N PHE A 16 -7.02 -10.44 -21.19
CA PHE A 16 -7.67 -9.23 -20.69
C PHE A 16 -7.44 -9.01 -19.20
N SER A 17 -7.55 -10.06 -18.41
CA SER A 17 -7.30 -10.05 -16.96
C SER A 17 -5.83 -9.73 -16.66
N LEU A 18 -4.90 -10.37 -17.37
CA LEU A 18 -3.46 -10.13 -17.24
C LEU A 18 -3.10 -8.67 -17.54
N VAL A 19 -3.60 -8.13 -18.65
CA VAL A 19 -3.30 -6.74 -19.06
C VAL A 19 -3.88 -5.75 -18.06
N LYS A 20 -5.15 -5.90 -17.67
CA LYS A 20 -5.83 -5.01 -16.72
C LYS A 20 -5.14 -5.00 -15.36
N THR A 21 -4.86 -6.18 -14.82
CA THR A 21 -4.22 -6.32 -13.50
C THR A 21 -2.79 -5.82 -13.51
N LYS A 22 -2.03 -6.13 -14.56
CA LYS A 22 -0.67 -5.60 -14.74
C LYS A 22 -0.65 -4.07 -14.77
N GLN A 23 -1.63 -3.42 -15.41
CA GLN A 23 -1.72 -1.96 -15.43
C GLN A 23 -1.88 -1.36 -14.03
N ILE A 24 -2.65 -2.03 -13.15
CA ILE A 24 -2.81 -1.62 -11.75
C ILE A 24 -1.48 -1.75 -11.00
N LEU A 25 -0.75 -2.84 -11.21
CA LEU A 25 0.38 -3.24 -10.39
C LEU A 25 1.74 -2.67 -10.82
N LYS A 26 1.94 -2.39 -12.11
CA LYS A 26 3.25 -2.02 -12.70
C LYS A 26 3.90 -0.77 -12.11
N GLU A 27 3.10 0.14 -11.55
CA GLU A 27 3.61 1.35 -10.90
C GLU A 27 4.28 1.03 -9.54
N TYR A 28 3.92 -0.11 -8.94
CA TYR A 28 4.29 -0.50 -7.58
C TYR A 28 5.28 -1.66 -7.54
N TYR A 29 5.11 -2.64 -8.45
CA TYR A 29 5.76 -3.94 -8.42
C TYR A 29 6.43 -4.27 -9.75
N THR A 30 7.38 -5.22 -9.72
CA THR A 30 7.85 -5.91 -10.92
C THR A 30 6.89 -7.07 -11.18
N VAL A 31 6.10 -6.99 -12.25
CA VAL A 31 5.02 -7.95 -12.54
C VAL A 31 5.39 -8.86 -13.70
N TYR A 32 5.40 -10.15 -13.43
CA TYR A 32 5.52 -11.21 -14.42
C TYR A 32 4.13 -11.77 -14.70
N THR A 33 3.66 -11.65 -15.93
CA THR A 33 2.38 -12.19 -16.39
C THR A 33 2.56 -13.57 -16.98
N LEU A 34 1.73 -14.51 -16.57
CA LEU A 34 1.80 -15.92 -16.93
C LEU A 34 0.38 -16.41 -17.23
N ASP A 35 0.22 -17.11 -18.35
CA ASP A 35 -1.07 -17.55 -18.87
C ASP A 35 -1.48 -18.93 -18.37
N SER A 36 -0.65 -19.58 -17.56
CA SER A 36 -0.88 -20.93 -17.07
C SER A 36 -0.05 -21.27 -15.83
N SER A 37 -0.55 -22.19 -15.02
CA SER A 37 0.22 -22.78 -13.91
C SER A 37 1.51 -23.45 -14.39
N TYR A 38 1.51 -24.04 -15.59
CA TYR A 38 2.71 -24.64 -16.18
C TYR A 38 3.82 -23.59 -16.36
N ASN A 39 3.51 -22.46 -16.99
CA ASN A 39 4.48 -21.38 -17.20
C ASN A 39 4.92 -20.75 -15.87
N MET A 40 4.04 -20.72 -14.87
CA MET A 40 4.40 -20.31 -13.52
C MET A 40 5.48 -21.23 -12.92
N PHE A 41 5.31 -22.54 -12.98
CA PHE A 41 6.28 -23.49 -12.44
C PHE A 41 7.62 -23.43 -13.20
N GLU A 42 7.60 -23.23 -14.52
CA GLU A 42 8.84 -23.07 -15.29
C GLU A 42 9.60 -21.78 -14.91
N LEU A 43 8.88 -20.68 -14.65
CA LEU A 43 9.52 -19.44 -14.23
C LEU A 43 10.00 -19.48 -12.77
N LEU A 44 9.31 -20.18 -11.87
CA LEU A 44 9.73 -20.38 -10.49
C LEU A 44 11.12 -21.03 -10.34
N LYS A 45 11.53 -21.83 -11.32
CA LYS A 45 12.88 -22.41 -11.37
C LYS A 45 14.00 -21.38 -11.54
N LYS A 46 13.65 -20.18 -12.05
CA LYS A 46 14.59 -19.13 -12.43
C LYS A 46 14.44 -17.86 -11.58
N VAL A 47 13.23 -17.56 -11.14
CA VAL A 47 12.87 -16.32 -10.43
C VAL A 47 12.00 -16.67 -9.24
N LYS A 48 12.42 -16.30 -8.04
CA LYS A 48 11.57 -16.39 -6.83
C LYS A 48 10.74 -15.12 -6.72
N PRO A 49 9.38 -15.18 -6.80
CA PRO A 49 8.52 -14.04 -6.55
C PRO A 49 8.38 -13.80 -5.05
N ASP A 50 7.98 -12.58 -4.70
CA ASP A 50 7.61 -12.22 -3.33
C ASP A 50 6.13 -12.53 -3.04
N LEU A 51 5.30 -12.66 -4.08
CA LEU A 51 3.88 -12.99 -4.00
C LEU A 51 3.38 -13.53 -5.33
N ILE A 52 2.40 -14.44 -5.27
CA ILE A 52 1.71 -14.96 -6.44
C ILE A 52 0.24 -14.54 -6.37
N LEU A 53 -0.26 -13.90 -7.42
CA LEU A 53 -1.68 -13.72 -7.71
C LEU A 53 -2.08 -14.84 -8.67
N LEU A 54 -3.00 -15.69 -8.26
CA LEU A 54 -3.32 -16.93 -8.95
C LEU A 54 -4.81 -17.02 -9.25
N ASP A 55 -5.15 -17.07 -10.52
CA ASP A 55 -6.53 -17.40 -10.90
C ASP A 55 -6.87 -18.84 -10.52
N ILE A 56 -8.11 -19.06 -10.09
CA ILE A 56 -8.58 -20.39 -9.71
C ILE A 56 -8.93 -21.21 -10.95
N ASN A 57 -9.67 -20.59 -11.89
CA ASN A 57 -10.25 -21.30 -13.02
C ASN A 57 -9.36 -21.20 -14.25
N MET A 58 -8.39 -22.10 -14.34
CA MET A 58 -7.48 -22.20 -15.48
C MET A 58 -7.53 -23.59 -16.10
N PRO A 59 -7.36 -23.72 -17.42
CA PRO A 59 -7.28 -25.03 -18.07
C PRO A 59 -6.02 -25.80 -17.68
N GLY A 60 -6.13 -27.11 -17.59
CA GLY A 60 -5.04 -28.00 -17.20
C GLY A 60 -4.88 -28.09 -15.70
N ILE A 61 -3.86 -27.47 -15.13
CA ILE A 61 -3.66 -27.39 -13.68
C ILE A 61 -4.39 -26.15 -13.16
N ASP A 62 -5.46 -26.36 -12.41
CA ASP A 62 -6.22 -25.26 -11.80
C ASP A 62 -5.47 -24.60 -10.65
N GLY A 63 -6.01 -23.46 -10.15
CA GLY A 63 -5.35 -22.70 -9.09
C GLY A 63 -5.21 -23.47 -7.78
N TYR A 64 -6.16 -24.32 -7.43
CA TYR A 64 -6.10 -25.12 -6.20
C TYR A 64 -5.05 -26.22 -6.30
N GLU A 65 -4.97 -26.90 -7.44
CA GLU A 65 -3.94 -27.90 -7.72
C GLU A 65 -2.56 -27.25 -7.71
N ALA A 66 -2.42 -26.10 -8.36
CA ALA A 66 -1.19 -25.34 -8.38
C ALA A 66 -0.73 -24.92 -6.97
N LEU A 67 -1.65 -24.41 -6.14
CA LEU A 67 -1.34 -24.07 -4.74
C LEU A 67 -0.92 -25.30 -3.95
N THR A 68 -1.62 -26.43 -4.13
CA THR A 68 -1.27 -27.67 -3.45
C THR A 68 0.14 -28.13 -3.80
N VAL A 69 0.57 -27.99 -5.04
CA VAL A 69 1.94 -28.28 -5.48
C VAL A 69 2.94 -27.31 -4.83
N LEU A 70 2.65 -26.02 -4.84
CA LEU A 70 3.51 -24.99 -4.23
C LEU A 70 3.73 -25.26 -2.73
N LYS A 71 2.68 -25.63 -1.99
CA LYS A 71 2.74 -25.85 -0.53
C LYS A 71 3.40 -27.17 -0.13
N LYS A 72 3.63 -28.08 -1.07
CA LYS A 72 4.38 -29.32 -0.85
C LYS A 72 5.88 -29.22 -1.16
N ASP A 73 6.33 -28.11 -1.72
CA ASP A 73 7.72 -27.89 -2.10
C ASP A 73 8.36 -26.84 -1.18
N ASP A 74 9.28 -27.24 -0.32
CA ASP A 74 9.97 -26.41 0.68
C ASP A 74 10.67 -25.16 0.06
N ARG A 75 10.87 -25.13 -1.25
CA ARG A 75 11.43 -23.97 -1.95
C ARG A 75 10.41 -22.85 -2.13
N TYR A 76 9.11 -23.18 -2.15
CA TYR A 76 8.02 -22.29 -2.56
C TYR A 76 6.89 -22.17 -1.53
N ASP A 77 6.85 -23.01 -0.51
CA ASP A 77 5.79 -23.09 0.50
C ASP A 77 5.56 -21.78 1.26
N GLU A 78 6.64 -21.03 1.52
CA GLU A 78 6.57 -19.73 2.18
C GLU A 78 6.06 -18.58 1.28
N ILE A 79 6.00 -18.79 -0.06
CA ILE A 79 5.53 -17.74 -0.96
C ILE A 79 4.05 -17.50 -0.71
N PRO A 80 3.64 -16.26 -0.36
CA PRO A 80 2.24 -15.94 -0.18
C PRO A 80 1.51 -16.02 -1.53
N VAL A 81 0.35 -16.71 -1.53
CA VAL A 81 -0.53 -16.83 -2.68
C VAL A 81 -1.86 -16.19 -2.37
N ILE A 82 -2.30 -15.26 -3.22
CA ILE A 82 -3.63 -14.66 -3.19
C ILE A 82 -4.40 -15.21 -4.39
N PHE A 83 -5.57 -15.77 -4.14
CA PHE A 83 -6.44 -16.19 -5.23
C PHE A 83 -7.19 -15.01 -5.86
N LEU A 84 -7.32 -15.04 -7.18
CA LEU A 84 -8.24 -14.20 -7.96
C LEU A 84 -9.39 -15.09 -8.42
N SER A 85 -10.62 -14.81 -8.02
CA SER A 85 -11.75 -15.70 -8.37
C SER A 85 -12.91 -14.97 -9.02
N GLY A 86 -13.65 -15.67 -9.89
CA GLY A 86 -14.84 -15.15 -10.57
C GLY A 86 -16.14 -15.26 -9.77
N LYS A 87 -16.14 -15.87 -8.59
CA LYS A 87 -17.33 -16.07 -7.73
C LYS A 87 -17.00 -15.88 -6.26
N ASP A 88 -17.90 -15.20 -5.57
CA ASP A 88 -17.93 -15.07 -4.11
C ASP A 88 -18.72 -16.23 -3.50
N ASP A 89 -18.37 -17.49 -3.79
CA ASP A 89 -18.94 -18.56 -3.01
C ASP A 89 -18.04 -18.85 -1.79
N GLU A 90 -18.66 -18.86 -0.62
CA GLU A 90 -17.96 -19.06 0.65
C GLU A 90 -17.15 -20.36 0.66
N ASP A 91 -17.62 -21.39 0.01
CA ASP A 91 -16.96 -22.69 -0.03
C ASP A 91 -15.63 -22.63 -0.79
N SER A 92 -15.58 -21.90 -1.90
CA SER A 92 -14.35 -21.67 -2.66
C SER A 92 -13.30 -20.89 -1.88
N ILE A 93 -13.74 -19.88 -1.11
CA ILE A 93 -12.88 -19.08 -0.24
C ILE A 93 -12.29 -19.95 0.86
N ILE A 94 -13.13 -20.69 1.57
CA ILE A 94 -12.73 -21.59 2.67
C ILE A 94 -11.72 -22.62 2.14
N LYS A 95 -12.02 -23.28 1.04
CA LYS A 95 -11.13 -24.25 0.40
C LYS A 95 -9.74 -23.67 0.10
N GLY A 96 -9.71 -22.44 -0.44
CA GLY A 96 -8.45 -21.77 -0.75
C GLY A 96 -7.61 -21.50 0.49
N LEU A 97 -8.22 -21.03 1.57
CA LEU A 97 -7.54 -20.76 2.83
C LEU A 97 -7.06 -22.04 3.51
N GLU A 98 -7.85 -23.12 3.49
CA GLU A 98 -7.46 -24.43 4.00
C GLU A 98 -6.26 -25.04 3.26
N LEU A 99 -6.14 -24.77 1.95
CA LEU A 99 -4.98 -25.17 1.15
C LEU A 99 -3.74 -24.31 1.39
N GLY A 100 -3.85 -23.23 2.16
CA GLY A 100 -2.74 -22.36 2.53
C GLY A 100 -2.59 -21.09 1.69
N ALA A 101 -3.65 -20.65 0.98
CA ALA A 101 -3.69 -19.29 0.45
C ALA A 101 -3.73 -18.28 1.60
N VAL A 102 -3.09 -17.12 1.41
CA VAL A 102 -3.07 -16.07 2.45
C VAL A 102 -4.26 -15.11 2.34
N ASP A 103 -4.89 -15.03 1.17
CA ASP A 103 -6.08 -14.20 0.93
C ASP A 103 -6.76 -14.59 -0.39
N HIS A 104 -7.91 -14.00 -0.64
CA HIS A 104 -8.74 -14.18 -1.82
C HIS A 104 -9.32 -12.84 -2.28
N VAL A 105 -9.32 -12.58 -3.59
CA VAL A 105 -9.84 -11.35 -4.20
C VAL A 105 -10.88 -11.71 -5.25
N PRO A 106 -12.17 -11.36 -5.02
CA PRO A 106 -13.21 -11.61 -5.99
C PRO A 106 -13.09 -10.70 -7.22
N LYS A 107 -13.29 -11.22 -8.41
CA LYS A 107 -13.42 -10.48 -9.65
C LYS A 107 -14.90 -10.08 -9.87
N PRO A 108 -15.22 -8.83 -10.26
CA PRO A 108 -14.29 -7.73 -10.53
C PRO A 108 -13.82 -6.99 -9.27
N TYR A 109 -12.55 -6.69 -9.17
CA TYR A 109 -11.97 -5.94 -8.07
C TYR A 109 -11.62 -4.51 -8.47
N THR A 110 -11.55 -3.61 -7.49
CA THR A 110 -11.01 -2.27 -7.65
C THR A 110 -9.49 -2.27 -7.51
N SER A 111 -8.83 -1.25 -8.06
CA SER A 111 -7.38 -1.09 -7.90
C SER A 111 -6.97 -0.96 -6.43
N THR A 112 -7.79 -0.25 -5.65
CA THR A 112 -7.54 -0.03 -4.21
C THR A 112 -7.63 -1.34 -3.44
N ASP A 113 -8.67 -2.14 -3.66
CA ASP A 113 -8.87 -3.40 -2.96
C ASP A 113 -7.75 -4.41 -3.24
N LEU A 114 -7.38 -4.58 -4.52
CA LEU A 114 -6.30 -5.47 -4.90
C LEU A 114 -4.96 -5.05 -4.27
N LEU A 115 -4.60 -3.76 -4.38
CA LEU A 115 -3.35 -3.23 -3.83
C LEU A 115 -3.29 -3.36 -2.31
N ASP A 116 -4.41 -3.15 -1.62
CA ASP A 116 -4.49 -3.29 -0.17
C ASP A 116 -4.22 -4.72 0.28
N ARG A 117 -4.83 -5.71 -0.36
CA ARG A 117 -4.65 -7.13 -0.04
C ARG A 117 -3.23 -7.62 -0.33
N ILE A 118 -2.64 -7.19 -1.45
CA ILE A 118 -1.25 -7.46 -1.76
C ILE A 118 -0.32 -6.86 -0.70
N ALA A 119 -0.56 -5.60 -0.31
CA ALA A 119 0.24 -4.93 0.70
C ALA A 119 0.14 -5.63 2.08
N LYS A 120 -1.06 -6.09 2.47
CA LYS A 120 -1.25 -6.90 3.70
C LYS A 120 -0.41 -8.16 3.68
N SER A 121 -0.38 -8.86 2.56
CA SER A 121 0.32 -10.14 2.43
C SER A 121 1.83 -9.99 2.34
N LEU A 122 2.31 -8.97 1.65
CA LEU A 122 3.76 -8.70 1.51
C LEU A 122 4.37 -8.06 2.76
N TYR A 123 3.57 -7.34 3.56
CA TYR A 123 4.02 -6.61 4.73
C TYR A 123 3.10 -6.92 5.92
N PRO A 124 3.13 -8.17 6.44
CA PRO A 124 2.31 -8.53 7.60
C PRO A 124 2.69 -7.65 8.78
N ILE A 125 1.68 -7.02 9.37
CA ILE A 125 1.84 -6.19 10.55
C ILE A 125 2.03 -7.12 11.76
N ALA A 126 3.26 -7.28 12.22
CA ALA A 126 3.49 -7.81 13.54
C ALA A 126 2.93 -6.79 14.55
N ASN A 127 1.83 -7.18 15.21
CA ASN A 127 1.15 -6.49 16.31
C ASN A 127 0.90 -4.99 16.18
N GLN A 128 -0.39 -4.71 16.03
CA GLN A 128 -1.04 -3.41 16.06
C GLN A 128 -0.73 -2.70 17.36
N SER A 129 -0.14 -1.62 17.24
CA SER A 129 -0.22 -0.34 17.94
C SER A 129 1.14 0.32 17.87
N GLU A 130 1.14 1.53 17.39
CA GLU A 130 2.29 2.40 17.51
C GLU A 130 3.06 2.66 16.20
N LEU A 131 3.64 3.79 16.18
CA LEU A 131 4.50 4.40 15.22
C LEU A 131 5.45 3.39 14.54
N ARG A 132 5.34 3.22 13.24
CA ARG A 132 6.36 2.53 12.46
C ARG A 132 7.44 3.50 12.06
N VAL A 133 8.65 3.18 12.45
CA VAL A 133 9.85 3.88 12.05
C VAL A 133 10.61 3.00 11.08
N ASP A 134 10.83 3.47 9.86
CA ASP A 134 11.74 2.82 8.92
C ASP A 134 13.16 2.83 9.49
N THR A 135 13.69 1.65 9.81
CA THR A 135 15.04 1.49 10.36
C THR A 135 16.10 1.28 9.29
N ASP A 136 15.79 1.48 8.02
CA ASP A 136 16.75 1.30 6.94
C ASP A 136 17.93 2.29 7.09
N LYS A 137 19.05 1.73 7.51
CA LYS A 137 20.34 2.43 7.68
C LYS A 137 20.94 2.69 6.31
N ASN A 138 20.83 3.89 5.81
CA ASN A 138 21.72 4.62 4.91
C ASN A 138 20.98 5.37 3.81
N VAL A 139 20.67 6.56 4.09
CA VAL A 139 20.67 7.82 3.32
C VAL A 139 19.92 8.82 4.20
N SER A 140 20.32 10.07 4.28
CA SER A 140 19.57 11.14 4.95
C SER A 140 18.30 11.46 4.15
N LYS A 141 17.38 10.49 4.11
CA LYS A 141 16.09 10.67 3.46
C LYS A 141 15.24 11.62 4.30
N GLN A 142 14.59 12.57 3.64
CA GLN A 142 13.59 13.40 4.29
C GLN A 142 12.49 12.52 4.91
N SER A 143 12.05 12.93 6.10
CA SER A 143 11.13 12.18 6.94
C SER A 143 9.69 12.65 6.74
N ILE A 144 8.77 11.73 6.53
CA ILE A 144 7.34 12.00 6.32
C ILE A 144 6.54 11.28 7.41
N LEU A 145 5.64 12.02 8.08
CA LEU A 145 4.66 11.41 8.96
C LEU A 145 3.29 11.40 8.29
N ALA A 146 2.75 10.21 8.06
CA ALA A 146 1.39 10.00 7.57
C ALA A 146 0.45 9.63 8.72
N VAL A 147 -0.69 10.33 8.82
CA VAL A 147 -1.74 10.08 9.80
C VAL A 147 -3.04 9.80 9.07
N ASP A 148 -3.61 8.61 9.29
CA ASP A 148 -4.86 8.15 8.66
C ASP A 148 -5.42 7.02 9.53
N ASP A 149 -6.72 7.00 9.81
CA ASP A 149 -7.35 5.96 10.63
C ASP A 149 -7.45 4.62 9.91
N SER A 150 -7.33 4.62 8.58
CA SER A 150 -7.35 3.42 7.74
C SER A 150 -5.98 2.76 7.66
N PRO A 151 -5.80 1.55 8.24
CA PRO A 151 -4.54 0.80 8.12
C PRO A 151 -4.16 0.52 6.67
N SER A 152 -5.14 0.35 5.79
CA SER A 152 -4.95 0.10 4.37
C SER A 152 -4.36 1.31 3.66
N MET A 153 -4.85 2.51 3.98
CA MET A 153 -4.33 3.74 3.44
C MET A 153 -2.90 4.00 3.90
N LEU A 154 -2.60 3.80 5.18
CA LEU A 154 -1.24 3.93 5.72
C LEU A 154 -0.26 2.97 5.04
N ARG A 155 -0.67 1.72 4.76
CA ARG A 155 0.14 0.77 3.99
C ARG A 155 0.40 1.26 2.58
N SER A 156 -0.65 1.76 1.90
CA SER A 156 -0.54 2.29 0.53
C SER A 156 0.41 3.49 0.47
N ILE A 157 0.33 4.39 1.46
CA ILE A 157 1.24 5.54 1.59
C ILE A 157 2.67 5.07 1.84
N HIS A 158 2.88 4.21 2.85
CA HIS A 158 4.19 3.65 3.16
C HIS A 158 4.81 3.02 1.91
N PHE A 159 4.06 2.18 1.24
CA PHE A 159 4.48 1.52 0.02
C PHE A 159 4.87 2.50 -1.10
N ALA A 160 4.07 3.55 -1.29
CA ALA A 160 4.34 4.56 -2.31
C ALA A 160 5.63 5.37 -2.03
N LEU A 161 6.05 5.46 -0.75
CA LEU A 161 7.07 6.41 -0.30
C LEU A 161 8.38 5.76 0.23
N HIS A 162 8.36 4.54 0.76
CA HIS A 162 9.49 3.93 1.50
C HIS A 162 10.82 3.90 0.73
N ASN A 163 10.78 3.78 -0.60
CA ASN A 163 11.99 3.81 -1.43
C ASN A 163 12.59 5.21 -1.59
N HIS A 164 11.82 6.27 -1.31
CA HIS A 164 12.19 7.66 -1.56
C HIS A 164 12.35 8.49 -0.28
N TYR A 165 11.60 8.16 0.77
CA TYR A 165 11.49 8.91 2.01
C TYR A 165 11.57 7.99 3.22
N LYS A 166 11.98 8.53 4.37
CA LYS A 166 11.79 7.86 5.65
C LYS A 166 10.34 8.06 6.06
N THR A 167 9.54 7.00 6.01
CA THR A 167 8.08 7.09 6.18
C THR A 167 7.66 6.57 7.55
N HIS A 168 7.04 7.44 8.33
CA HIS A 168 6.38 7.09 9.59
C HIS A 168 4.88 7.08 9.37
N THR A 169 4.17 6.14 9.98
CA THR A 169 2.71 6.02 9.88
C THR A 169 2.08 6.01 11.27
N LEU A 170 1.00 6.75 11.45
CA LEU A 170 0.23 6.83 12.68
C LEU A 170 -1.24 6.56 12.39
N GLN A 171 -1.77 5.45 12.92
CA GLN A 171 -3.16 5.07 12.76
C GLN A 171 -4.09 5.76 13.77
N LYS A 172 -3.57 6.09 14.95
CA LYS A 172 -4.34 6.68 16.06
C LYS A 172 -4.03 8.16 16.16
N PRO A 173 -4.85 9.04 15.54
CA PRO A 173 -4.57 10.47 15.48
C PRO A 173 -4.49 11.14 16.86
N GLU A 174 -5.19 10.62 17.87
CA GLU A 174 -5.15 11.10 19.25
C GLU A 174 -3.76 10.99 19.90
N LYS A 175 -2.91 10.10 19.39
CA LYS A 175 -1.52 9.94 19.86
C LYS A 175 -0.54 10.95 19.25
N LEU A 176 -0.96 11.75 18.26
CA LEU A 176 -0.07 12.65 17.52
C LEU A 176 0.71 13.56 18.49
N LYS A 177 0.04 14.22 19.40
CA LYS A 177 0.66 15.14 20.34
C LYS A 177 1.77 14.50 21.20
N SER A 178 1.59 13.24 21.57
CA SER A 178 2.57 12.52 22.42
C SER A 178 3.81 12.05 21.67
N ILE A 179 3.72 11.81 20.36
CA ILE A 179 4.84 11.28 19.56
C ILE A 179 5.67 12.38 18.90
N LEU A 180 5.09 13.57 18.66
CA LEU A 180 5.77 14.68 17.98
C LEU A 180 7.12 15.08 18.60
N PRO A 181 7.29 15.15 19.93
CA PRO A 181 8.59 15.50 20.54
C PRO A 181 9.73 14.56 20.19
N GLY A 182 9.43 13.28 19.88
CA GLY A 182 10.41 12.26 19.48
C GLY A 182 10.62 12.15 17.98
N LEU A 183 9.82 12.85 17.17
CA LEU A 183 9.84 12.82 15.72
C LEU A 183 10.17 14.20 15.16
N LYS A 184 10.93 14.23 14.07
CA LYS A 184 11.19 15.47 13.32
C LYS A 184 10.82 15.26 11.85
N PRO A 185 9.53 15.17 11.51
CA PRO A 185 9.12 15.02 10.13
C PRO A 185 9.37 16.32 9.35
N ASP A 186 9.86 16.15 8.12
CA ASP A 186 10.02 17.23 7.17
C ASP A 186 8.72 17.57 6.44
N LEU A 187 7.70 16.66 6.51
CA LEU A 187 6.38 16.86 5.93
C LEU A 187 5.33 15.98 6.64
N PHE A 188 4.13 16.50 6.77
CA PHE A 188 2.96 15.77 7.26
C PHE A 188 1.99 15.44 6.12
N LEU A 189 1.54 14.18 6.06
CA LEU A 189 0.39 13.73 5.27
C LEU A 189 -0.74 13.42 6.22
N LEU A 190 -1.83 14.16 6.17
CA LEU A 190 -2.94 14.01 7.12
C LEU A 190 -4.21 13.65 6.39
N ASP A 191 -4.89 12.59 6.82
CA ASP A 191 -6.27 12.39 6.37
C ASP A 191 -7.14 13.54 6.89
N TYR A 192 -8.00 14.01 6.00
CA TYR A 192 -8.95 15.06 6.34
C TYR A 192 -10.15 14.53 7.13
N ASN A 193 -10.67 13.37 6.74
CA ASN A 193 -11.87 12.76 7.31
C ASN A 193 -11.52 11.56 8.18
N MET A 194 -11.35 11.78 9.47
CA MET A 194 -11.17 10.71 10.46
C MET A 194 -12.25 10.82 11.55
N PRO A 195 -12.68 9.68 12.12
CA PRO A 195 -13.52 9.69 13.31
C PRO A 195 -12.79 10.40 14.46
N GLU A 196 -13.48 10.97 15.41
CA GLU A 196 -12.98 11.60 16.62
C GLU A 196 -12.16 12.89 16.44
N ILE A 197 -11.12 12.90 15.59
CA ILE A 197 -10.24 14.05 15.34
C ILE A 197 -10.11 14.27 13.83
N ASN A 198 -10.58 15.38 13.32
CA ASN A 198 -10.44 15.72 11.89
C ASN A 198 -9.07 16.32 11.54
N GLY A 199 -8.75 16.39 10.25
CA GLY A 199 -7.46 16.92 9.78
C GLY A 199 -7.16 18.34 10.23
N PHE A 200 -8.17 19.22 10.39
CA PHE A 200 -7.97 20.57 10.87
C PHE A 200 -7.53 20.64 12.33
N GLU A 201 -8.05 19.76 13.17
CA GLU A 201 -7.64 19.66 14.57
C GLU A 201 -6.20 19.20 14.66
N LEU A 202 -5.79 18.24 13.81
CA LEU A 202 -4.39 17.82 13.73
C LEU A 202 -3.45 18.96 13.32
N VAL A 203 -3.87 19.80 12.36
CA VAL A 203 -3.08 20.98 11.98
C VAL A 203 -2.87 21.90 13.18
N LYS A 204 -3.92 22.16 13.97
CA LYS A 204 -3.80 22.99 15.19
C LYS A 204 -2.81 22.38 16.17
N ILE A 205 -2.92 21.07 16.44
CA ILE A 205 -2.00 20.35 17.33
C ILE A 205 -0.56 20.46 16.82
N ILE A 206 -0.31 20.26 15.54
CA ILE A 206 1.04 20.37 14.94
C ILE A 206 1.57 21.80 15.10
N ARG A 207 0.76 22.81 14.87
CA ARG A 207 1.16 24.23 14.95
C ARG A 207 1.36 24.72 16.38
N GLU A 208 0.94 23.98 17.42
CA GLU A 208 1.31 24.25 18.81
C GLU A 208 2.80 24.05 19.08
N PHE A 209 3.50 23.28 18.23
CA PHE A 209 4.93 23.03 18.33
C PHE A 209 5.71 24.02 17.45
N PRO A 210 6.52 24.93 18.03
CA PRO A 210 7.25 25.96 17.28
C PRO A 210 8.17 25.40 16.18
N GLU A 211 8.75 24.21 16.41
CA GLU A 211 9.60 23.52 15.45
C GLU A 211 8.88 23.08 14.18
N PHE A 212 7.55 22.88 14.26
CA PHE A 212 6.72 22.52 13.11
C PHE A 212 5.90 23.69 12.55
N ALA A 213 6.13 24.91 13.00
CA ALA A 213 5.37 26.09 12.54
C ALA A 213 5.39 26.27 11.01
N LYS A 214 6.48 25.87 10.36
CA LYS A 214 6.67 25.97 8.90
C LYS A 214 6.75 24.61 8.20
N THR A 215 6.67 23.51 8.90
CA THR A 215 6.70 22.17 8.29
C THR A 215 5.49 22.00 7.37
N PRO A 216 5.71 21.63 6.10
CA PRO A 216 4.62 21.49 5.14
C PRO A 216 3.64 20.39 5.53
N ILE A 217 2.36 20.67 5.29
CA ILE A 217 1.24 19.77 5.51
C ILE A 217 0.49 19.56 4.20
N ILE A 218 0.23 18.30 3.85
CA ILE A 218 -0.61 17.93 2.72
C ILE A 218 -1.82 17.15 3.26
N PHE A 219 -3.03 17.54 2.87
CA PHE A 219 -4.22 16.76 3.17
C PHE A 219 -4.46 15.64 2.16
N LEU A 220 -4.91 14.51 2.68
CA LEU A 220 -5.51 13.43 1.91
C LEU A 220 -7.03 13.53 2.08
N THR A 221 -7.79 13.56 1.00
CA THR A 221 -9.25 13.78 1.07
C THR A 221 -9.99 12.97 0.02
N SER A 222 -11.19 12.49 0.36
CA SER A 222 -12.11 11.88 -0.59
C SER A 222 -12.99 12.91 -1.33
N GLU A 223 -12.98 14.17 -0.90
CA GLU A 223 -13.87 15.20 -1.42
C GLU A 223 -13.19 16.19 -2.36
N HIS A 224 -13.92 16.60 -3.41
CA HIS A 224 -13.54 17.64 -4.37
C HIS A 224 -14.13 19.03 -3.99
N SER A 225 -14.61 19.22 -2.77
CA SER A 225 -15.29 20.45 -2.37
C SER A 225 -14.34 21.64 -2.30
N LYS A 226 -14.59 22.65 -3.14
CA LYS A 226 -13.81 23.90 -3.18
C LYS A 226 -13.79 24.65 -1.84
N ASN A 227 -14.86 24.57 -1.07
CA ASN A 227 -14.99 25.30 0.20
C ASN A 227 -14.03 24.79 1.27
N HIS A 228 -13.79 23.47 1.32
CA HIS A 228 -12.82 22.87 2.26
C HIS A 228 -11.39 23.22 1.88
N LEU A 229 -11.12 23.42 0.61
CA LEU A 229 -9.81 23.80 0.09
C LEU A 229 -9.39 25.20 0.53
N GLU A 230 -10.29 26.16 0.41
CA GLU A 230 -10.04 27.55 0.84
C GLU A 230 -9.78 27.63 2.35
N LEU A 231 -10.51 26.85 3.13
CA LEU A 231 -10.31 26.76 4.57
C LEU A 231 -8.96 26.10 4.92
N ALA A 232 -8.57 25.05 4.21
CA ALA A 232 -7.29 24.39 4.41
C ALA A 232 -6.10 25.33 4.16
N ILE A 233 -6.16 26.13 3.09
CA ILE A 233 -5.14 27.11 2.76
C ILE A 233 -5.04 28.21 3.84
N LYS A 234 -6.18 28.69 4.35
CA LYS A 234 -6.23 29.67 5.46
C LYS A 234 -5.60 29.15 6.74
N LEU A 235 -5.61 27.83 6.96
CA LEU A 235 -5.02 27.16 8.12
C LEU A 235 -3.55 26.75 7.91
N GLY A 236 -2.94 27.15 6.78
CA GLY A 236 -1.53 26.89 6.51
C GLY A 236 -1.23 25.48 6.01
N VAL A 237 -2.22 24.81 5.39
CA VAL A 237 -2.02 23.57 4.63
C VAL A 237 -1.45 23.94 3.27
N ASN A 238 -0.42 23.23 2.85
CA ASN A 238 0.37 23.58 1.67
C ASN A 238 -0.16 23.00 0.35
N ASP A 239 -0.82 21.83 0.42
CA ASP A 239 -1.45 21.17 -0.73
C ASP A 239 -2.46 20.12 -0.26
N TYR A 240 -3.15 19.50 -1.21
CA TYR A 240 -4.06 18.38 -0.96
C TYR A 240 -3.95 17.32 -2.06
N ILE A 241 -4.32 16.09 -1.72
CA ILE A 241 -4.36 14.95 -2.64
C ILE A 241 -5.70 14.26 -2.48
N VAL A 242 -6.39 14.06 -3.60
CA VAL A 242 -7.68 13.37 -3.62
C VAL A 242 -7.46 11.87 -3.65
N LYS A 243 -8.17 11.15 -2.79
CA LYS A 243 -8.26 9.69 -2.75
C LYS A 243 -9.26 9.18 -3.81
N PRO A 244 -8.98 8.10 -4.54
CA PRO A 244 -7.73 7.36 -4.56
C PRO A 244 -6.63 8.12 -5.33
N PHE A 245 -5.39 7.98 -4.91
CA PHE A 245 -4.27 8.66 -5.55
C PHE A 245 -3.32 7.66 -6.24
N ASN A 246 -2.65 8.16 -7.28
CA ASN A 246 -1.54 7.47 -7.92
C ASN A 246 -0.25 7.75 -7.13
N PRO A 247 0.61 6.73 -6.86
CA PRO A 247 1.87 6.91 -6.13
C PRO A 247 2.79 7.97 -6.73
N ARG A 248 2.86 8.06 -8.05
CA ARG A 248 3.67 9.08 -8.72
C ARG A 248 3.15 10.48 -8.39
N LYS A 249 1.83 10.70 -8.49
CA LYS A 249 1.19 11.97 -8.15
C LYS A 249 1.43 12.35 -6.68
N LEU A 250 1.38 11.37 -5.77
CA LEU A 250 1.71 11.56 -4.36
C LEU A 250 3.15 12.04 -4.20
N ARG A 251 4.12 11.33 -4.78
CA ARG A 251 5.54 11.69 -4.72
C ARG A 251 5.83 13.06 -5.34
N ASP A 252 5.24 13.36 -6.50
CA ASP A 252 5.44 14.64 -7.19
C ASP A 252 4.95 15.83 -6.33
N LYS A 253 3.81 15.69 -5.65
CA LYS A 253 3.29 16.72 -4.74
C LYS A 253 4.15 16.88 -3.50
N ILE A 254 4.59 15.78 -2.89
CA ILE A 254 5.51 15.80 -1.75
C ILE A 254 6.82 16.50 -2.13
N ALA A 255 7.43 16.12 -3.24
CA ALA A 255 8.67 16.71 -3.72
C ALA A 255 8.53 18.23 -3.96
N LYS A 256 7.40 18.67 -4.56
CA LYS A 256 7.10 20.10 -4.74
C LYS A 256 6.95 20.84 -3.42
N CYS A 257 6.30 20.24 -2.42
CA CYS A 257 6.15 20.86 -1.10
C CYS A 257 7.48 20.94 -0.35
N LEU A 258 8.28 19.89 -0.41
CA LEU A 258 9.60 19.85 0.25
C LEU A 258 10.64 20.78 -0.41
N ALA A 259 10.53 21.02 -1.73
CA ALA A 259 11.41 21.94 -2.46
C ALA A 259 11.09 23.43 -2.20
N ARG A 260 9.89 23.76 -1.74
CA ARG A 260 9.52 25.12 -1.35
C ARG A 260 10.14 25.42 0.02
N LYS A 261 11.22 26.22 0.05
CA LYS A 261 11.70 26.82 1.31
C LYS A 261 10.68 27.88 1.74
N PHE A 262 9.93 27.61 2.80
CA PHE A 262 8.99 28.56 3.44
C PHE A 262 9.71 29.44 4.46
#